data_6789776504e03bf2a9a0bd1a838bef81
#
_entry.id   6789776504e03bf2a9a0bd1a838bef81
#
_cell.length_a   1.000
_cell.length_b   1.000
_cell.length_c   1.000
_cell.angle_alpha   90.00
_cell.angle_beta   90.00
_cell.angle_gamma   90.00
#
_symmetry.space_group_name_H-M   'P 1'
#
loop_
_entity.id
_entity.type
_entity.pdbx_description
1 polymer ?
#
loop_
_entity_poly.entity_id
_entity_poly.type
_entity_poly.pdbx_seq_one_letter_code
_entity_poly.pdbx_strand_id
1 'polypeptide(L)'
;MELLFTITPAHTDCRLQAALQREMQQHARQQAALQARMAGWQERWLAPLLLGLGLGGGLLAIARPGQQLSPEKIIAMLVSTVLCILLWKRYSARLLGALRQHQAMRQAPLQGLHRKLVRAGLRARLRRLEGGYRLQLDDQGFTLIHDRGARERLEWAQIARLQATPDFYKVACARLAAEGKAYHIPRHSDAMDPAAYRQGLALWLSKCPMEPETPAAMAR
;
A
#
# COMPACT_ATOMS: atom_id res chain seq x y z
N MET A 1 -30.72 23.45 9.41
CA MET A 1 -30.58 22.49 10.52
C MET A 1 -29.11 22.30 10.84
N GLU A 2 -28.78 22.07 12.12
CA GLU A 2 -27.40 22.01 12.58
C GLU A 2 -27.17 20.71 13.36
N LEU A 3 -26.10 20.01 13.05
CA LEU A 3 -25.66 18.79 13.75
C LEU A 3 -24.31 19.04 14.39
N LEU A 4 -24.21 18.71 15.67
CA LEU A 4 -22.95 18.80 16.44
C LEU A 4 -22.41 17.40 16.69
N PHE A 5 -21.12 17.22 16.45
CA PHE A 5 -20.45 15.96 16.75
C PHE A 5 -18.96 16.16 17.07
N THR A 6 -18.41 15.22 17.78
CA THR A 6 -16.99 15.21 18.16
C THR A 6 -16.30 13.97 17.62
N ILE A 7 -15.16 14.15 16.96
CA ILE A 7 -14.30 13.04 16.60
C ILE A 7 -13.30 12.81 17.74
N THR A 8 -13.49 11.71 18.47
CA THR A 8 -12.69 11.37 19.64
C THR A 8 -11.42 10.62 19.29
N PRO A 9 -10.40 10.57 20.18
CA PRO A 9 -9.20 9.75 19.99
C PRO A 9 -9.50 8.27 19.76
N ALA A 10 -10.56 7.72 20.38
CA ALA A 10 -10.98 6.34 20.17
C ALA A 10 -11.37 6.06 18.72
N HIS A 11 -12.09 6.96 18.09
CA HIS A 11 -12.42 6.90 16.65
C HIS A 11 -11.18 6.94 15.78
N THR A 12 -10.18 7.76 16.13
CA THR A 12 -8.92 7.88 15.35
C THR A 12 -8.02 6.67 15.53
N ASP A 13 -7.99 6.04 16.70
CA ASP A 13 -7.18 4.84 16.94
C ASP A 13 -7.73 3.61 16.18
N CYS A 14 -9.05 3.41 16.15
CA CYS A 14 -9.66 2.35 15.32
C CYS A 14 -9.31 2.54 13.83
N ARG A 15 -9.42 3.77 13.33
CA ARG A 15 -9.04 4.12 11.96
C ARG A 15 -7.55 3.96 11.68
N LEU A 16 -6.70 4.28 12.66
CA LEU A 16 -5.25 4.10 12.57
C LEU A 16 -4.88 2.64 12.35
N GLN A 17 -5.52 1.71 13.08
CA GLN A 17 -5.27 0.28 12.89
C GLN A 17 -5.67 -0.18 11.50
N ALA A 18 -6.86 0.20 11.02
CA ALA A 18 -7.33 -0.15 9.68
C ALA A 18 -6.46 0.46 8.57
N ALA A 19 -6.02 1.71 8.72
CA ALA A 19 -5.15 2.37 7.76
C ALA A 19 -3.75 1.74 7.74
N LEU A 20 -3.19 1.44 8.92
CA LEU A 20 -1.90 0.79 9.05
C LEU A 20 -1.90 -0.61 8.40
N GLN A 21 -2.97 -1.36 8.61
CA GLN A 21 -3.11 -2.69 8.01
C GLN A 21 -3.17 -2.62 6.48
N ARG A 22 -3.91 -1.67 5.91
CA ARG A 22 -3.97 -1.45 4.45
C ARG A 22 -2.61 -1.07 3.88
N GLU A 23 -1.91 -0.15 4.51
CA GLU A 23 -0.58 0.31 4.08
C GLU A 23 0.43 -0.85 4.11
N MET A 24 0.43 -1.63 5.19
CA MET A 24 1.29 -2.81 5.31
C MET A 24 0.98 -3.87 4.26
N GLN A 25 -0.30 -4.10 3.94
CA GLN A 25 -0.70 -5.02 2.88
C GLN A 25 -0.27 -4.52 1.49
N GLN A 26 -0.41 -3.22 1.22
CA GLN A 26 0.05 -2.63 -0.04
C GLN A 26 1.56 -2.76 -0.19
N HIS A 27 2.33 -2.45 0.84
CA HIS A 27 3.78 -2.64 0.85
C HIS A 27 4.17 -4.11 0.65
N ALA A 28 3.51 -5.05 1.33
CA ALA A 28 3.77 -6.47 1.14
C ALA A 28 3.50 -6.92 -0.31
N ARG A 29 2.41 -6.44 -0.92
CA ARG A 29 2.10 -6.73 -2.34
C ARG A 29 3.14 -6.13 -3.29
N GLN A 30 3.56 -4.89 -3.05
CA GLN A 30 4.60 -4.24 -3.86
C GLN A 30 5.94 -4.97 -3.74
N GLN A 31 6.35 -5.35 -2.53
CA GLN A 31 7.56 -6.13 -2.30
C GLN A 31 7.50 -7.50 -2.97
N ALA A 32 6.37 -8.20 -2.85
CA ALA A 32 6.16 -9.49 -3.52
C ALA A 32 6.25 -9.36 -5.05
N ALA A 33 5.64 -8.32 -5.63
CA ALA A 33 5.71 -8.04 -7.06
C ALA A 33 7.14 -7.72 -7.54
N LEU A 34 7.88 -6.93 -6.77
CA LEU A 34 9.30 -6.65 -7.06
C LEU A 34 10.16 -7.90 -6.96
N GLN A 35 9.97 -8.71 -5.91
CA GLN A 35 10.70 -9.97 -5.75
C GLN A 35 10.38 -10.97 -6.87
N ALA A 36 9.11 -11.07 -7.29
CA ALA A 36 8.73 -11.91 -8.44
C ALA A 36 9.39 -11.44 -9.74
N ARG A 37 9.45 -10.13 -9.99
CA ARG A 37 10.16 -9.57 -11.16
C ARG A 37 11.65 -9.85 -11.10
N MET A 38 12.28 -9.64 -9.95
CA MET A 38 13.71 -9.91 -9.78
C MET A 38 14.04 -11.40 -9.89
N ALA A 39 13.20 -12.29 -9.36
CA ALA A 39 13.37 -13.74 -9.50
C ALA A 39 13.31 -14.18 -10.97
N GLY A 40 12.32 -13.68 -11.72
CA GLY A 40 12.23 -13.98 -13.16
C GLY A 40 13.38 -13.43 -13.96
N TRP A 41 13.90 -12.25 -13.58
CA TRP A 41 15.09 -11.67 -14.23
C TRP A 41 16.36 -12.45 -13.89
N GLN A 42 16.55 -12.84 -12.64
CA GLN A 42 17.68 -13.67 -12.20
C GLN A 42 17.69 -15.04 -12.89
N GLU A 43 16.53 -15.69 -13.00
CA GLU A 43 16.41 -16.99 -13.65
C GLU A 43 16.73 -16.92 -15.15
N ARG A 44 16.37 -15.82 -15.80
CA ARG A 44 16.54 -15.63 -17.24
C ARG A 44 17.94 -15.18 -17.66
N TRP A 45 18.61 -14.37 -16.82
CA TRP A 45 19.89 -13.72 -17.18
C TRP A 45 21.11 -14.24 -16.42
N LEU A 46 20.95 -14.80 -15.23
CA LEU A 46 22.10 -15.31 -14.47
C LEU A 46 22.78 -16.49 -15.14
N ALA A 47 22.01 -17.40 -15.74
CA ALA A 47 22.57 -18.55 -16.44
C ALA A 47 23.37 -18.16 -17.68
N PRO A 48 22.86 -17.35 -18.64
CA PRO A 48 23.63 -16.94 -19.79
C PRO A 48 24.81 -16.01 -19.43
N LEU A 49 24.69 -15.20 -18.38
CA LEU A 49 25.76 -14.30 -17.94
C LEU A 49 26.94 -15.07 -17.33
N LEU A 50 26.68 -16.09 -16.53
CA LEU A 50 27.71 -16.97 -15.96
C LEU A 50 28.32 -17.87 -17.03
N LEU A 51 27.54 -18.35 -17.99
CA LEU A 51 28.03 -19.06 -19.18
C LEU A 51 28.95 -18.16 -20.02
N GLY A 52 28.52 -16.93 -20.28
CA GLY A 52 29.35 -15.94 -21.03
C GLY A 52 30.65 -15.59 -20.32
N LEU A 53 30.61 -15.41 -18.99
CA LEU A 53 31.79 -15.16 -18.15
C LEU A 53 32.74 -16.39 -18.14
N GLY A 54 32.19 -17.59 -17.99
CA GLY A 54 32.96 -18.84 -17.98
C GLY A 54 33.63 -19.12 -19.33
N LEU A 55 32.90 -18.98 -20.42
CA LEU A 55 33.42 -19.14 -21.78
C LEU A 55 34.40 -18.01 -22.17
N GLY A 56 34.04 -16.76 -21.87
CA GLY A 56 34.89 -15.60 -22.15
C GLY A 56 36.17 -15.60 -21.34
N GLY A 57 36.11 -15.93 -20.07
CA GLY A 57 37.30 -16.09 -19.20
C GLY A 57 38.18 -17.25 -19.63
N GLY A 58 37.58 -18.38 -20.01
CA GLY A 58 38.30 -19.53 -20.54
C GLY A 58 39.00 -19.22 -21.86
N LEU A 59 38.32 -18.53 -22.78
CA LEU A 59 38.89 -18.07 -24.06
C LEU A 59 40.08 -17.11 -23.87
N LEU A 60 39.94 -16.12 -22.96
CA LEU A 60 40.99 -15.16 -22.64
C LEU A 60 42.21 -15.83 -21.96
N ALA A 61 41.97 -16.85 -21.13
CA ALA A 61 43.08 -17.61 -20.52
C ALA A 61 43.87 -18.49 -21.50
N ILE A 62 43.22 -18.94 -22.60
CA ILE A 62 43.80 -19.82 -23.61
C ILE A 62 44.37 -19.02 -24.80
N ALA A 63 43.81 -17.84 -25.09
CA ALA A 63 44.22 -16.95 -26.18
C ALA A 63 45.48 -16.13 -25.82
N ARG A 64 46.58 -16.80 -25.50
CA ARG A 64 47.88 -16.10 -25.52
C ARG A 64 48.30 -15.87 -26.96
N PRO A 65 48.72 -14.63 -27.30
CA PRO A 65 49.19 -14.32 -28.68
C PRO A 65 50.37 -15.22 -29.02
N GLY A 66 50.22 -16.05 -30.07
CA GLY A 66 51.26 -16.93 -30.58
C GLY A 66 51.11 -18.42 -30.30
N GLN A 67 50.10 -18.87 -29.56
CA GLN A 67 49.86 -20.31 -29.37
C GLN A 67 48.70 -20.82 -30.24
N GLN A 68 48.98 -21.85 -31.06
CA GLN A 68 47.95 -22.55 -31.85
C GLN A 68 46.96 -23.24 -30.91
N LEU A 69 45.66 -23.14 -31.21
CA LEU A 69 44.58 -23.86 -30.53
C LEU A 69 44.74 -25.37 -30.81
N SER A 70 45.25 -26.10 -29.85
CA SER A 70 45.31 -27.57 -29.95
C SER A 70 43.93 -28.15 -29.72
N PRO A 71 43.54 -29.25 -30.36
CA PRO A 71 42.23 -29.90 -30.19
C PRO A 71 41.98 -30.32 -28.74
N GLU A 72 43.00 -30.64 -27.97
CA GLU A 72 42.92 -30.95 -26.55
C GLU A 72 42.38 -29.81 -25.69
N LYS A 73 42.78 -28.55 -26.01
CA LYS A 73 42.31 -27.36 -25.29
C LYS A 73 40.86 -27.09 -25.57
N ILE A 74 40.37 -27.36 -26.77
CA ILE A 74 38.96 -27.19 -27.17
C ILE A 74 38.11 -28.23 -26.42
N ILE A 75 38.54 -29.48 -26.34
CA ILE A 75 37.85 -30.53 -25.59
C ILE A 75 37.80 -30.18 -24.09
N ALA A 76 38.89 -29.74 -23.49
CA ALA A 76 38.93 -29.34 -22.09
C ALA A 76 37.97 -28.18 -21.81
N MET A 77 37.82 -27.20 -22.69
CA MET A 77 36.90 -26.10 -22.58
C MET A 77 35.42 -26.55 -22.66
N LEU A 78 35.12 -27.47 -23.58
CA LEU A 78 33.76 -28.05 -23.70
C LEU A 78 33.41 -28.85 -22.45
N VAL A 79 34.28 -29.68 -21.94
CA VAL A 79 34.08 -30.47 -20.73
C VAL A 79 33.87 -29.54 -19.51
N SER A 80 34.69 -28.50 -19.35
CA SER A 80 34.55 -27.51 -18.28
C SER A 80 33.22 -26.79 -18.36
N THR A 81 32.76 -26.40 -19.55
CA THR A 81 31.48 -25.73 -19.77
C THR A 81 30.31 -26.61 -19.37
N VAL A 82 30.33 -27.88 -19.82
CA VAL A 82 29.29 -28.85 -19.45
C VAL A 82 29.26 -29.07 -17.92
N LEU A 83 30.44 -29.19 -17.31
CA LEU A 83 30.58 -29.36 -15.87
C LEU A 83 29.98 -28.13 -15.11
N CYS A 84 30.30 -26.92 -15.54
CA CYS A 84 29.75 -25.69 -14.99
C CYS A 84 28.22 -25.63 -15.10
N ILE A 85 27.64 -26.04 -16.23
CA ILE A 85 26.18 -26.10 -16.43
C ILE A 85 25.55 -27.10 -15.46
N LEU A 86 26.13 -28.29 -15.30
CA LEU A 86 25.65 -29.33 -14.42
C LEU A 86 25.72 -28.88 -12.94
N LEU A 87 26.85 -28.30 -12.55
CA LEU A 87 27.03 -27.75 -11.21
C LEU A 87 26.03 -26.62 -10.95
N TRP A 88 25.82 -25.71 -11.91
CA TRP A 88 24.82 -24.66 -11.80
C TRP A 88 23.41 -25.22 -11.62
N LYS A 89 22.99 -26.17 -12.47
CA LYS A 89 21.67 -26.82 -12.30
C LYS A 89 21.49 -27.45 -10.92
N ARG A 90 22.55 -28.04 -10.37
CA ARG A 90 22.47 -28.75 -9.06
C ARG A 90 22.53 -27.80 -7.87
N TYR A 91 23.27 -26.69 -7.95
CA TYR A 91 23.54 -25.84 -6.81
C TYR A 91 22.81 -24.48 -6.86
N SER A 92 22.29 -24.06 -8.00
CA SER A 92 21.61 -22.78 -8.16
C SER A 92 20.42 -22.60 -7.19
N ALA A 93 19.61 -23.63 -7.01
CA ALA A 93 18.48 -23.60 -6.09
C ALA A 93 18.91 -23.41 -4.61
N ARG A 94 20.02 -24.03 -4.20
CA ARG A 94 20.55 -23.90 -2.83
C ARG A 94 21.19 -22.53 -2.61
N LEU A 95 21.96 -22.03 -3.57
CA LEU A 95 22.60 -20.71 -3.53
C LEU A 95 21.56 -19.60 -3.51
N LEU A 96 20.56 -19.68 -4.39
CA LEU A 96 19.45 -18.71 -4.44
C LEU A 96 18.61 -18.75 -3.15
N GLY A 97 18.40 -19.95 -2.58
CA GLY A 97 17.74 -20.11 -1.29
C GLY A 97 18.50 -19.45 -0.16
N ALA A 98 19.80 -19.70 -0.04
CA ALA A 98 20.68 -19.08 0.97
C ALA A 98 20.74 -17.56 0.84
N LEU A 99 20.84 -17.02 -0.38
CA LEU A 99 20.82 -15.58 -0.65
C LEU A 99 19.49 -14.94 -0.26
N ARG A 100 18.36 -15.59 -0.57
CA ARG A 100 17.01 -15.12 -0.17
C ARG A 100 16.87 -15.10 1.35
N GLN A 101 17.34 -16.12 2.04
CA GLN A 101 17.30 -16.19 3.50
C GLN A 101 18.16 -15.10 4.15
N HIS A 102 19.33 -14.83 3.59
CA HIS A 102 20.23 -13.77 4.09
C HIS A 102 19.65 -12.36 3.87
N GLN A 103 18.99 -12.15 2.72
CA GLN A 103 18.27 -10.89 2.44
C GLN A 103 17.06 -10.70 3.36
N ALA A 104 16.30 -11.76 3.63
CA ALA A 104 15.17 -11.71 4.56
C ALA A 104 15.60 -11.32 5.98
N MET A 105 16.71 -11.86 6.47
CA MET A 105 17.25 -11.49 7.79
C MET A 105 17.70 -10.02 7.86
N ARG A 106 18.24 -9.45 6.80
CA ARG A 106 18.66 -8.05 6.77
C ARG A 106 17.46 -7.08 6.67
N GLN A 107 16.34 -7.51 6.12
CA GLN A 107 15.16 -6.65 5.94
C GLN A 107 14.28 -6.56 7.19
N ALA A 108 14.32 -7.51 8.09
CA ALA A 108 13.50 -7.57 9.29
C ALA A 108 13.59 -6.30 10.19
N PRO A 109 14.79 -5.78 10.55
CA PRO A 109 14.89 -4.60 11.40
C PRO A 109 14.38 -3.33 10.71
N LEU A 110 14.55 -3.21 9.39
CA LEU A 110 14.08 -2.07 8.60
C LEU A 110 12.56 -2.02 8.51
N GLN A 111 11.88 -3.17 8.46
CA GLN A 111 10.41 -3.25 8.46
C GLN A 111 9.83 -2.75 9.79
N GLY A 112 10.48 -3.05 10.91
CA GLY A 112 10.07 -2.55 12.23
C GLY A 112 10.14 -1.03 12.32
N LEU A 113 11.22 -0.43 11.84
CA LEU A 113 11.40 1.02 11.79
C LEU A 113 10.39 1.68 10.84
N HIS A 114 10.22 1.14 9.64
CA HIS A 114 9.25 1.62 8.67
C HIS A 114 7.83 1.62 9.25
N ARG A 115 7.41 0.53 9.90
CA ARG A 115 6.10 0.44 10.57
C ARG A 115 5.91 1.52 11.63
N LYS A 116 6.96 1.81 12.44
CA LYS A 116 6.91 2.88 13.44
C LYS A 116 6.75 4.26 12.80
N LEU A 117 7.49 4.55 11.74
CA LEU A 117 7.41 5.83 11.00
C LEU A 117 6.05 6.01 10.32
N VAL A 118 5.53 4.99 9.64
CA VAL A 118 4.21 5.01 9.02
C VAL A 118 3.13 5.23 10.08
N ARG A 119 3.20 4.51 11.20
CA ARG A 119 2.28 4.68 12.32
C ARG A 119 2.32 6.09 12.91
N ALA A 120 3.51 6.66 13.11
CA ALA A 120 3.65 8.02 13.62
C ALA A 120 3.08 9.06 12.64
N GLY A 121 3.36 8.93 11.34
CA GLY A 121 2.82 9.80 10.30
C GLY A 121 1.30 9.73 10.17
N LEU A 122 0.73 8.53 10.19
CA LEU A 122 -0.72 8.33 10.19
C LEU A 122 -1.38 8.89 11.44
N ARG A 123 -0.79 8.66 12.62
CA ARG A 123 -1.29 9.20 13.87
C ARG A 123 -1.29 10.74 13.88
N ALA A 124 -0.23 11.36 13.38
CA ALA A 124 -0.17 12.83 13.28
C ALA A 124 -1.24 13.41 12.34
N ARG A 125 -1.55 12.72 11.23
CA ARG A 125 -2.62 13.10 10.31
C ARG A 125 -4.01 12.94 10.95
N LEU A 126 -4.24 11.83 11.62
CA LEU A 126 -5.54 11.54 12.25
C LEU A 126 -5.83 12.46 13.42
N ARG A 127 -4.83 12.82 14.24
CA ARG A 127 -4.98 13.80 15.33
C ARG A 127 -5.43 15.19 14.85
N ARG A 128 -5.16 15.56 13.60
CA ARG A 128 -5.65 16.81 13.03
C ARG A 128 -7.16 16.79 12.78
N LEU A 129 -7.76 15.61 12.69
CA LEU A 129 -9.18 15.42 12.52
C LEU A 129 -9.93 15.30 13.86
N GLU A 130 -9.22 15.24 14.98
CA GLU A 130 -9.83 15.23 16.32
C GLU A 130 -10.34 16.62 16.67
N GLY A 131 -11.52 16.69 17.27
CA GLY A 131 -12.14 17.92 17.72
C GLY A 131 -13.63 17.93 17.47
N GLY A 132 -14.25 19.06 17.83
CA GLY A 132 -15.66 19.32 17.60
C GLY A 132 -15.92 19.79 16.18
N TYR A 133 -17.02 19.35 15.66
CA TYR A 133 -17.51 19.70 14.34
C TYR A 133 -18.97 20.12 14.39
N ARG A 134 -19.28 21.09 13.56
CA ARG A 134 -20.64 21.58 13.34
C ARG A 134 -20.97 21.39 11.86
N LEU A 135 -22.00 20.62 11.57
CA LEU A 135 -22.52 20.40 10.23
C LEU A 135 -23.80 21.22 10.06
N GLN A 136 -23.74 22.25 9.25
CA GLN A 136 -24.88 23.08 8.89
C GLN A 136 -25.46 22.62 7.54
N LEU A 137 -26.75 22.30 7.54
CA LEU A 137 -27.49 21.87 6.34
C LEU A 137 -28.28 23.03 5.77
N ASP A 138 -28.11 23.28 4.49
CA ASP A 138 -28.93 24.21 3.69
C ASP A 138 -29.59 23.48 2.51
N ASP A 139 -30.33 24.20 1.68
CA ASP A 139 -31.03 23.59 0.53
C ASP A 139 -30.09 23.26 -0.62
N GLN A 140 -28.92 23.89 -0.69
CA GLN A 140 -27.95 23.69 -1.76
C GLN A 140 -26.84 22.68 -1.39
N GLY A 141 -26.63 22.43 -0.09
CA GLY A 141 -25.54 21.59 0.36
C GLY A 141 -25.41 21.50 1.87
N PHE A 142 -24.20 21.25 2.31
CA PHE A 142 -23.84 21.33 3.72
C PHE A 142 -22.51 22.04 3.92
N THR A 143 -22.36 22.66 5.08
CA THR A 143 -21.10 23.29 5.51
C THR A 143 -20.60 22.58 6.75
N LEU A 144 -19.39 22.06 6.67
CA LEU A 144 -18.68 21.45 7.80
C LEU A 144 -17.77 22.51 8.43
N ILE A 145 -17.98 22.82 9.68
CA ILE A 145 -17.21 23.80 10.45
C ILE A 145 -16.48 23.04 11.56
N HIS A 146 -15.18 23.18 11.59
CA HIS A 146 -14.33 22.64 12.65
C HIS A 146 -14.16 23.70 13.74
N ASP A 147 -14.05 23.31 14.99
CA ASP A 147 -13.83 24.21 16.14
C ASP A 147 -12.59 25.10 15.97
N ARG A 148 -11.60 24.66 15.18
CA ARG A 148 -10.40 25.44 14.84
C ARG A 148 -10.62 26.49 13.75
N GLY A 149 -11.88 26.72 13.32
CA GLY A 149 -12.26 27.76 12.38
C GLY A 149 -12.22 27.35 10.89
N ALA A 150 -11.76 26.15 10.56
CA ALA A 150 -11.83 25.65 9.18
C ALA A 150 -13.30 25.45 8.78
N ARG A 151 -13.68 25.98 7.62
CA ARG A 151 -15.02 25.84 7.02
C ARG A 151 -14.88 25.20 5.66
N GLU A 152 -15.64 24.16 5.41
CA GLU A 152 -15.66 23.46 4.13
C GLU A 152 -17.12 23.27 3.70
N ARG A 153 -17.46 23.77 2.52
CA ARG A 153 -18.79 23.65 1.94
C ARG A 153 -18.78 22.62 0.83
N LEU A 154 -19.82 21.79 0.80
CA LEU A 154 -20.05 20.83 -0.27
C LEU A 154 -21.50 20.90 -0.70
N GLU A 155 -21.73 21.15 -2.00
CA GLU A 155 -23.05 21.14 -2.62
C GLU A 155 -23.53 19.70 -2.83
N TRP A 156 -24.85 19.48 -2.73
CA TRP A 156 -25.44 18.16 -2.93
C TRP A 156 -25.07 17.56 -4.29
N ALA A 157 -25.09 18.39 -5.35
CA ALA A 157 -24.73 17.96 -6.70
C ALA A 157 -23.26 17.57 -6.88
N GLN A 158 -22.37 18.00 -5.96
CA GLN A 158 -20.93 17.70 -6.03
C GLN A 158 -20.57 16.38 -5.33
N ILE A 159 -21.51 15.75 -4.64
CA ILE A 159 -21.28 14.48 -3.96
C ILE A 159 -21.11 13.39 -5.03
N ALA A 160 -19.89 12.89 -5.15
CA ALA A 160 -19.54 11.84 -6.10
C ALA A 160 -19.42 10.47 -5.45
N ARG A 161 -19.30 10.43 -4.11
CA ARG A 161 -19.16 9.18 -3.34
C ARG A 161 -19.74 9.32 -1.94
N LEU A 162 -20.59 8.38 -1.58
CA LEU A 162 -21.11 8.21 -0.23
C LEU A 162 -20.90 6.75 0.19
N GLN A 163 -20.19 6.53 1.28
CA GLN A 163 -19.87 5.19 1.78
C GLN A 163 -20.22 5.07 3.26
N ALA A 164 -20.99 4.05 3.63
CA ALA A 164 -21.27 3.73 5.01
C ALA A 164 -20.19 2.81 5.58
N THR A 165 -19.69 3.16 6.77
CA THR A 165 -18.83 2.31 7.60
C THR A 165 -19.51 2.10 8.95
N PRO A 166 -19.05 1.20 9.84
CA PRO A 166 -19.68 1.02 11.15
C PRO A 166 -19.85 2.32 11.93
N ASP A 167 -18.81 3.16 11.94
CA ASP A 167 -18.75 4.33 12.81
C ASP A 167 -19.03 5.65 12.07
N PHE A 168 -18.90 5.67 10.73
CA PHE A 168 -18.95 6.91 9.94
C PHE A 168 -19.66 6.75 8.61
N TYR A 169 -20.24 7.83 8.14
CA TYR A 169 -20.49 8.08 6.72
C TYR A 169 -19.30 8.85 6.14
N LYS A 170 -18.77 8.35 5.03
CA LYS A 170 -17.69 9.00 4.27
C LYS A 170 -18.30 9.61 3.03
N VAL A 171 -18.20 10.92 2.91
CA VAL A 171 -18.69 11.66 1.76
C VAL A 171 -17.53 12.37 1.05
N ALA A 172 -17.51 12.32 -0.27
CA ALA A 172 -16.47 12.96 -1.05
C ALA A 172 -17.02 13.53 -2.36
N CYS A 173 -16.52 14.70 -2.77
CA CYS A 173 -16.66 15.17 -4.15
C CYS A 173 -15.65 14.42 -5.05
N ALA A 174 -15.81 14.54 -6.37
CA ALA A 174 -14.95 13.86 -7.35
C ALA A 174 -13.46 14.12 -7.11
N ARG A 175 -13.07 15.35 -6.77
CA ARG A 175 -11.68 15.72 -6.46
C ARG A 175 -11.16 14.99 -5.23
N LEU A 176 -11.89 15.01 -4.11
CA LEU A 176 -11.49 14.34 -2.88
C LEU A 176 -11.45 12.82 -3.05
N ALA A 177 -12.39 12.25 -3.81
CA ALA A 177 -12.42 10.83 -4.11
C ALA A 177 -11.18 10.40 -4.93
N ALA A 178 -10.77 11.19 -5.91
CA ALA A 178 -9.54 10.95 -6.68
C ALA A 178 -8.28 11.01 -5.81
N GLU A 179 -8.24 11.89 -4.79
CA GLU A 179 -7.16 11.98 -3.81
C GLU A 179 -7.24 10.92 -2.69
N GLY A 180 -8.26 10.07 -2.70
CA GLY A 180 -8.50 9.10 -1.63
C GLY A 180 -8.92 9.73 -0.30
N LYS A 181 -9.41 10.98 -0.32
CA LYS A 181 -9.87 11.75 0.83
C LYS A 181 -11.40 11.75 0.90
N ALA A 182 -11.94 11.93 2.10
CA ALA A 182 -13.37 12.06 2.33
C ALA A 182 -13.64 12.81 3.62
N TYR A 183 -14.78 13.47 3.71
CA TYR A 183 -15.34 13.96 4.96
C TYR A 183 -15.90 12.78 5.74
N HIS A 184 -15.80 12.85 7.06
CA HIS A 184 -16.23 11.78 7.95
C HIS A 184 -17.28 12.33 8.89
N ILE A 185 -18.51 11.85 8.75
CA ILE A 185 -19.65 12.21 9.60
C ILE A 185 -19.93 10.99 10.48
N PRO A 186 -19.79 11.08 11.80
CA PRO A 186 -20.06 9.96 12.71
C PRO A 186 -21.52 9.50 12.61
N ARG A 187 -21.78 8.23 12.84
CA ARG A 187 -23.14 7.69 12.92
C ARG A 187 -23.79 7.98 14.27
N HIS A 188 -22.96 8.22 15.29
CA HIS A 188 -23.39 8.57 16.65
C HIS A 188 -22.64 9.81 17.11
N SER A 189 -23.28 10.61 17.96
CA SER A 189 -22.67 11.79 18.54
C SER A 189 -23.04 11.89 20.00
N ASP A 190 -22.05 12.23 20.82
CA ASP A 190 -22.24 12.54 22.25
C ASP A 190 -22.30 14.06 22.48
N ALA A 191 -22.20 14.88 21.43
CA ALA A 191 -22.18 16.33 21.50
C ALA A 191 -23.58 16.96 21.47
N MET A 192 -24.62 16.18 21.19
CA MET A 192 -26.02 16.59 21.21
C MET A 192 -26.95 15.41 21.55
N ASP A 193 -28.24 15.69 21.76
CA ASP A 193 -29.22 14.64 22.00
C ASP A 193 -29.22 13.56 20.91
N PRO A 194 -29.08 12.26 21.24
CA PRO A 194 -28.99 11.18 20.28
C PRO A 194 -30.18 11.03 19.34
N ALA A 195 -31.42 11.40 19.80
CA ALA A 195 -32.61 11.35 18.96
C ALA A 195 -32.59 12.47 17.93
N ALA A 196 -32.27 13.70 18.37
CA ALA A 196 -32.11 14.85 17.46
C ALA A 196 -30.99 14.64 16.46
N TYR A 197 -29.86 14.04 16.87
CA TYR A 197 -28.77 13.71 15.97
C TYR A 197 -29.21 12.71 14.89
N ARG A 198 -29.89 11.63 15.26
CA ARG A 198 -30.41 10.63 14.30
C ARG A 198 -31.38 11.21 13.30
N GLN A 199 -32.29 12.07 13.74
CA GLN A 199 -33.24 12.76 12.85
C GLN A 199 -32.50 13.65 11.84
N GLY A 200 -31.53 14.44 12.31
CA GLY A 200 -30.75 15.28 11.43
C GLY A 200 -29.87 14.51 10.47
N LEU A 201 -29.32 13.38 10.90
CA LEU A 201 -28.54 12.50 10.03
C LEU A 201 -29.42 11.84 8.96
N ALA A 202 -30.65 11.43 9.32
CA ALA A 202 -31.61 10.91 8.36
C ALA A 202 -32.01 11.98 7.32
N LEU A 203 -32.24 13.23 7.77
CA LEU A 203 -32.49 14.35 6.84
C LEU A 203 -31.28 14.63 5.93
N TRP A 204 -30.07 14.59 6.48
CA TRP A 204 -28.85 14.74 5.67
C TRP A 204 -28.74 13.65 4.61
N LEU A 205 -28.96 12.38 4.99
CA LEU A 205 -28.96 11.24 4.06
C LEU A 205 -30.04 11.36 2.97
N SER A 206 -31.23 11.83 3.32
CA SER A 206 -32.32 12.01 2.34
C SER A 206 -32.04 13.08 1.29
N LYS A 207 -31.20 14.07 1.63
CA LYS A 207 -30.74 15.11 0.67
C LYS A 207 -29.54 14.66 -0.17
N CYS A 208 -28.84 13.59 0.22
CA CYS A 208 -27.74 13.06 -0.58
C CYS A 208 -28.27 12.41 -1.87
N PRO A 209 -27.68 12.72 -3.05
CA PRO A 209 -28.15 12.20 -4.35
C PRO A 209 -27.86 10.71 -4.57
N MET A 210 -27.14 10.08 -3.62
CA MET A 210 -26.66 8.70 -3.73
C MET A 210 -27.01 7.91 -2.48
N GLU A 211 -27.34 6.64 -2.68
CA GLU A 211 -27.40 5.70 -1.54
C GLU A 211 -26.00 5.38 -1.02
N PRO A 212 -25.87 5.20 0.31
CA PRO A 212 -24.58 4.89 0.90
C PRO A 212 -24.10 3.49 0.48
N GLU A 213 -23.00 3.43 -0.25
CA GLU A 213 -22.32 2.16 -0.56
C GLU A 213 -21.85 1.47 0.72
N THR A 214 -22.33 0.26 0.95
CA THR A 214 -21.83 -0.58 2.04
C THR A 214 -20.64 -1.40 1.52
N PRO A 215 -19.45 -1.32 2.11
CA PRO A 215 -18.31 -2.12 1.65
C PRO A 215 -18.64 -3.61 1.80
N ALA A 216 -18.35 -4.40 0.77
CA ALA A 216 -18.65 -5.83 0.67
C ALA A 216 -18.16 -6.70 1.86
N ALA A 217 -17.23 -6.19 2.67
CA ALA A 217 -16.75 -6.85 3.88
C ALA A 217 -17.76 -6.86 5.05
N MET A 218 -18.86 -6.09 4.97
CA MET A 218 -19.92 -6.04 6.01
C MET A 218 -21.13 -6.92 5.67
N ALA A 219 -21.15 -7.53 4.49
CA ALA A 219 -22.25 -8.39 4.03
C ALA A 219 -22.04 -9.87 4.39
N ARG A 220 -21.11 -10.21 5.30
CA ARG A 220 -20.86 -11.57 5.77
C ARG A 220 -20.95 -11.65 7.30
#